data_351192f7b0c2d7b705afb025d907d176
#
_entry.id   351192f7b0c2d7b705afb025d907d176
#
_cell.length_a   1.000
_cell.length_b   1.000
_cell.length_c   1.000
_cell.angle_alpha   90.00
_cell.angle_beta   90.00
_cell.angle_gamma   90.00
#
_symmetry.space_group_name_H-M   'P 1'
#
loop_
_entity.id
_entity.type
_entity.pdbx_description
1 polymer ?
#
loop_
_entity_poly.entity_id
_entity_poly.type
_entity_poly.pdbx_seq_one_letter_code
_entity_poly.pdbx_strand_id
1 'polypeptide(L)'
;MINNENESLIAAECHAQADEKKAMLEVENLTKKFGDLLVLDDISTKIYEGEKVVIVGPSGGGKSTFLRCLNVLEDPTAGRILFMGNDLADLKVNINVQRQNIGMVFQQFNLFNNYTVKKNITLAPVGIGISNMRKQKIKNAFVPIYNKFYKKYGDKINAKIDAEKEQLIKQSEELKAVLKDVSAEWEKTKKSEERQGKTYATYDPELTKKKLKLTAKIEKKERAVSHKNHIAEKQVVAPEFSSKKEIKAHAEENAMRLLKRIGLEQKADAYPSTLSGGQKQRIAIARALAMNPKVMLFDEPTSALDPEMVGEVLDLIKELAEEGMTMVIVTHEMGFAKEVGTRILFMSEGKITEENNPKDFFEHPQNDRTKEFLRKVLNA
;
A
#
# COMPACT_ATOMS: atom_id res chain seq x y z
N MET A 1 36.88 13.74 21.92
CA MET A 1 36.81 12.66 20.93
C MET A 1 35.87 11.49 21.34
N ILE A 2 34.95 11.69 22.31
CA ILE A 2 34.07 10.62 22.82
C ILE A 2 32.61 10.79 22.34
N ASN A 3 32.24 11.92 21.69
CA ASN A 3 30.85 12.19 21.29
C ASN A 3 30.49 11.68 19.89
N ASN A 4 31.44 11.44 18.99
CA ASN A 4 31.11 11.03 17.61
C ASN A 4 30.80 9.54 17.46
N GLU A 5 31.27 8.69 18.37
CA GLU A 5 30.96 7.24 18.31
C GLU A 5 29.55 6.93 18.82
N ASN A 6 29.02 7.71 19.79
CA ASN A 6 27.68 7.52 20.29
C ASN A 6 26.60 8.01 19.30
N GLU A 7 26.85 9.07 18.52
CA GLU A 7 25.92 9.52 17.49
C GLU A 7 25.83 8.54 16.30
N SER A 8 26.95 7.91 15.95
CA SER A 8 26.96 6.88 14.90
C SER A 8 26.30 5.57 15.35
N LEU A 9 26.39 5.22 16.62
CA LEU A 9 25.68 4.06 17.20
C LEU A 9 24.18 4.29 17.32
N ILE A 10 23.75 5.48 17.73
CA ILE A 10 22.33 5.87 17.80
C ILE A 10 21.72 5.94 16.39
N ALA A 11 22.46 6.45 15.39
CA ALA A 11 22.01 6.44 14.00
C ALA A 11 21.94 5.02 13.42
N ALA A 12 22.88 4.14 13.76
CA ALA A 12 22.85 2.72 13.36
C ALA A 12 21.74 1.94 14.06
N GLU A 13 21.46 2.22 15.34
CA GLU A 13 20.33 1.62 16.07
C GLU A 13 18.97 2.12 15.55
N CYS A 14 18.86 3.40 15.17
CA CYS A 14 17.66 3.90 14.50
C CYS A 14 17.43 3.26 13.12
N HIS A 15 18.48 3.00 12.35
CA HIS A 15 18.37 2.25 11.09
C HIS A 15 18.09 0.77 11.30
N ALA A 16 18.66 0.14 12.33
CA ALA A 16 18.42 -1.27 12.66
C ALA A 16 16.98 -1.51 13.18
N GLN A 17 16.38 -0.55 13.89
CA GLN A 17 14.97 -0.63 14.31
C GLN A 17 13.98 -0.38 13.17
N ALA A 18 14.40 0.26 12.07
CA ALA A 18 13.56 0.43 10.87
C ALA A 18 13.39 -0.87 10.06
N ASP A 19 14.34 -1.81 10.18
CA ASP A 19 14.29 -3.08 9.42
C ASP A 19 13.27 -4.12 9.99
N GLU A 20 12.71 -3.92 11.19
CA GLU A 20 11.67 -4.78 11.75
C GLU A 20 10.22 -4.35 11.43
N LYS A 21 10.01 -3.12 10.92
CA LYS A 21 8.66 -2.66 10.59
C LYS A 21 8.17 -3.30 9.29
N LYS A 22 7.01 -3.95 9.35
CA LYS A 22 6.36 -4.57 8.19
C LYS A 22 5.94 -3.51 7.18
N ALA A 23 6.50 -3.59 5.97
CA ALA A 23 6.05 -2.73 4.87
C ALA A 23 4.61 -3.08 4.48
N MET A 24 3.73 -2.09 4.49
CA MET A 24 2.32 -2.19 4.09
C MET A 24 2.15 -1.92 2.61
N LEU A 25 2.81 -0.87 2.10
CA LEU A 25 2.87 -0.53 0.68
C LEU A 25 4.33 -0.36 0.27
N GLU A 26 4.70 -0.94 -0.86
CA GLU A 26 6.01 -0.75 -1.48
C GLU A 26 5.80 -0.32 -2.92
N VAL A 27 6.44 0.74 -3.30
CA VAL A 27 6.41 1.32 -4.66
C VAL A 27 7.80 1.22 -5.24
N GLU A 28 7.92 0.62 -6.42
CA GLU A 28 9.19 0.38 -7.08
C GLU A 28 9.14 0.96 -8.50
N ASN A 29 9.94 1.98 -8.76
CA ASN A 29 10.14 2.63 -10.06
C ASN A 29 8.82 3.02 -10.75
N LEU A 30 7.86 3.52 -9.97
CA LEU A 30 6.53 3.87 -10.45
C LEU A 30 6.57 5.01 -11.45
N THR A 31 6.11 4.73 -12.66
CA THR A 31 5.96 5.72 -13.73
C THR A 31 4.52 5.73 -14.22
N LYS A 32 3.93 6.93 -14.38
CA LYS A 32 2.59 7.11 -14.95
C LYS A 32 2.61 8.15 -16.07
N LYS A 33 2.08 7.76 -17.21
CA LYS A 33 1.82 8.64 -18.35
C LYS A 33 0.35 8.66 -18.71
N PHE A 34 -0.14 9.81 -19.16
CA PHE A 34 -1.45 9.97 -19.81
C PHE A 34 -1.20 10.44 -21.25
N GLY A 35 -1.29 9.51 -22.20
CA GLY A 35 -0.77 9.76 -23.54
C GLY A 35 0.72 10.07 -23.49
N ASP A 36 1.11 11.24 -24.01
CA ASP A 36 2.51 11.70 -24.00
C ASP A 36 2.91 12.45 -22.72
N LEU A 37 1.93 12.81 -21.88
CA LEU A 37 2.18 13.55 -20.64
C LEU A 37 2.72 12.63 -19.54
N LEU A 38 3.97 12.83 -19.14
CA LEU A 38 4.57 12.17 -17.99
C LEU A 38 4.12 12.89 -16.71
N VAL A 39 3.40 12.16 -15.83
CA VAL A 39 2.85 12.72 -14.57
C VAL A 39 3.59 12.20 -13.35
N LEU A 40 4.04 10.94 -13.36
CA LEU A 40 4.91 10.37 -12.33
C LEU A 40 6.15 9.79 -13.02
N ASP A 41 7.32 10.09 -12.46
CA ASP A 41 8.61 9.74 -13.03
C ASP A 41 9.49 9.02 -12.01
N ASP A 42 9.57 7.69 -12.15
CA ASP A 42 10.48 6.81 -11.40
C ASP A 42 10.39 6.94 -9.86
N ILE A 43 9.18 6.88 -9.32
CA ILE A 43 8.95 7.00 -7.88
C ILE A 43 9.18 5.64 -7.20
N SER A 44 10.03 5.63 -6.16
CA SER A 44 10.23 4.48 -5.29
C SER A 44 10.13 4.92 -3.83
N THR A 45 9.26 4.26 -3.05
CA THR A 45 9.09 4.53 -1.61
C THR A 45 8.42 3.34 -0.93
N LYS A 46 8.53 3.26 0.41
CA LYS A 46 7.85 2.25 1.24
C LYS A 46 7.05 2.94 2.32
N ILE A 47 5.89 2.41 2.63
CA ILE A 47 5.02 2.86 3.73
C ILE A 47 4.91 1.71 4.72
N TYR A 48 5.24 1.97 5.97
CA TYR A 48 5.28 0.96 7.03
C TYR A 48 4.00 0.97 7.88
N GLU A 49 3.75 -0.14 8.59
CA GLU A 49 2.60 -0.26 9.49
C GLU A 49 2.63 0.82 10.58
N GLY A 50 1.50 1.49 10.78
CA GLY A 50 1.34 2.58 11.74
C GLY A 50 1.95 3.92 11.29
N GLU A 51 2.57 4.01 10.12
CA GLU A 51 3.15 5.24 9.60
C GLU A 51 2.08 6.20 9.04
N LYS A 52 2.28 7.50 9.24
CA LYS A 52 1.46 8.58 8.70
C LYS A 52 2.32 9.37 7.72
N VAL A 53 2.26 8.96 6.45
CA VAL A 53 2.99 9.61 5.36
C VAL A 53 2.14 10.76 4.82
N VAL A 54 2.64 11.99 4.93
CA VAL A 54 1.96 13.16 4.38
C VAL A 54 2.67 13.61 3.10
N ILE A 55 1.89 13.80 2.05
CA ILE A 55 2.37 14.23 0.73
C ILE A 55 1.97 15.68 0.52
N VAL A 56 2.96 16.54 0.34
CA VAL A 56 2.78 17.97 0.08
C VAL A 56 3.48 18.39 -1.21
N GLY A 57 3.15 19.57 -1.74
CA GLY A 57 3.79 20.10 -2.95
C GLY A 57 2.82 20.91 -3.80
N PRO A 58 3.29 21.54 -4.88
CA PRO A 58 2.49 22.40 -5.76
C PRO A 58 1.36 21.61 -6.45
N SER A 59 0.31 22.35 -6.85
CA SER A 59 -0.75 21.80 -7.71
C SER A 59 -0.15 21.29 -9.03
N GLY A 60 -0.67 20.17 -9.54
CA GLY A 60 -0.12 19.52 -10.73
C GLY A 60 1.16 18.71 -10.50
N GLY A 61 1.70 18.63 -9.26
CA GLY A 61 2.91 17.86 -8.94
C GLY A 61 2.76 16.34 -8.98
N GLY A 62 1.57 15.80 -9.31
CA GLY A 62 1.32 14.35 -9.40
C GLY A 62 0.78 13.69 -8.12
N LYS A 63 0.58 14.45 -7.02
CA LYS A 63 0.20 13.91 -5.69
C LYS A 63 -1.04 13.00 -5.72
N SER A 64 -2.17 13.50 -6.25
CA SER A 64 -3.42 12.73 -6.34
C SER A 64 -3.29 11.54 -7.31
N THR A 65 -2.52 11.68 -8.39
CA THR A 65 -2.23 10.58 -9.31
C THR A 65 -1.43 9.49 -8.62
N PHE A 66 -0.41 9.86 -7.84
CA PHE A 66 0.37 8.92 -7.05
C PHE A 66 -0.52 8.17 -6.05
N LEU A 67 -1.35 8.90 -5.29
CA LEU A 67 -2.27 8.30 -4.32
C LEU A 67 -3.26 7.32 -5.00
N ARG A 68 -3.78 7.67 -6.19
CA ARG A 68 -4.68 6.78 -6.96
C ARG A 68 -3.95 5.56 -7.52
N CYS A 69 -2.68 5.68 -7.86
CA CYS A 69 -1.87 4.53 -8.24
C CYS A 69 -1.69 3.55 -7.06
N LEU A 70 -1.52 4.02 -5.81
CA LEU A 70 -1.39 3.14 -4.63
C LEU A 70 -2.57 2.19 -4.45
N ASN A 71 -3.76 2.57 -4.92
CA ASN A 71 -4.97 1.73 -4.91
C ASN A 71 -5.31 1.18 -6.31
N VAL A 72 -4.40 1.35 -7.28
CA VAL A 72 -4.58 0.94 -8.69
C VAL A 72 -5.92 1.45 -9.26
N LEU A 73 -6.39 2.64 -8.82
CA LEU A 73 -7.47 3.37 -9.50
C LEU A 73 -6.95 4.02 -10.78
N GLU A 74 -5.64 4.28 -10.81
CA GLU A 74 -4.87 4.64 -11.98
C GLU A 74 -3.81 3.55 -12.18
N ASP A 75 -3.88 2.84 -13.31
CA ASP A 75 -2.90 1.80 -13.62
C ASP A 75 -1.53 2.42 -13.87
N PRO A 76 -0.44 1.90 -13.27
CA PRO A 76 0.92 2.34 -13.54
C PRO A 76 1.28 2.06 -15.01
N THR A 77 2.04 2.97 -15.64
CA THR A 77 2.60 2.72 -16.99
C THR A 77 3.83 1.82 -16.90
N ALA A 78 4.62 1.97 -15.83
CA ALA A 78 5.75 1.11 -15.51
C ALA A 78 5.97 1.09 -13.99
N GLY A 79 6.80 0.15 -13.52
CA GLY A 79 7.06 -0.06 -12.10
C GLY A 79 6.07 -1.02 -11.46
N ARG A 80 6.14 -1.15 -10.13
CA ARG A 80 5.32 -2.08 -9.35
C ARG A 80 4.80 -1.43 -8.08
N ILE A 81 3.63 -1.88 -7.64
CA ILE A 81 3.03 -1.48 -6.37
C ILE A 81 2.67 -2.76 -5.62
N LEU A 82 3.36 -3.00 -4.51
CA LEU A 82 3.11 -4.16 -3.67
C LEU A 82 2.32 -3.72 -2.43
N PHE A 83 1.25 -4.42 -2.14
CA PHE A 83 0.50 -4.30 -0.90
C PHE A 83 0.65 -5.57 -0.08
N MET A 84 1.28 -5.46 1.09
CA MET A 84 1.61 -6.61 1.95
C MET A 84 2.32 -7.74 1.17
N GLY A 85 3.25 -7.37 0.27
CA GLY A 85 4.02 -8.28 -0.57
C GLY A 85 3.29 -8.79 -1.82
N ASN A 86 2.03 -8.44 -2.05
CA ASN A 86 1.29 -8.80 -3.26
C ASN A 86 1.37 -7.68 -4.29
N ASP A 87 1.87 -7.97 -5.49
CA ASP A 87 1.88 -7.01 -6.59
C ASP A 87 0.45 -6.73 -7.06
N LEU A 88 -0.01 -5.50 -6.89
CA LEU A 88 -1.38 -5.09 -7.20
C LEU A 88 -1.68 -5.05 -8.71
N ALA A 89 -0.65 -4.96 -9.55
CA ALA A 89 -0.75 -4.97 -11.01
C ALA A 89 -0.66 -6.39 -11.62
N ASP A 90 -0.34 -7.42 -10.83
CA ASP A 90 -0.33 -8.81 -11.33
C ASP A 90 -1.77 -9.28 -11.59
N LEU A 91 -2.04 -9.71 -12.83
CA LEU A 91 -3.34 -10.26 -13.26
C LEU A 91 -3.82 -11.47 -12.41
N LYS A 92 -2.92 -12.14 -11.70
CA LYS A 92 -3.26 -13.24 -10.78
C LYS A 92 -3.78 -12.74 -9.43
N VAL A 93 -3.51 -11.51 -9.07
CA VAL A 93 -3.96 -10.88 -7.83
C VAL A 93 -5.37 -10.33 -8.03
N ASN A 94 -6.30 -10.74 -7.18
CA ASN A 94 -7.64 -10.16 -7.20
C ASN A 94 -7.62 -8.79 -6.53
N ILE A 95 -7.50 -7.73 -7.33
CA ILE A 95 -7.42 -6.35 -6.87
C ILE A 95 -8.62 -5.95 -5.98
N ASN A 96 -9.82 -6.49 -6.25
CA ASN A 96 -10.99 -6.18 -5.43
C ASN A 96 -10.88 -6.74 -4.00
N VAL A 97 -10.12 -7.82 -3.79
CA VAL A 97 -9.83 -8.34 -2.45
C VAL A 97 -8.80 -7.45 -1.76
N GLN A 98 -7.79 -6.98 -2.48
CA GLN A 98 -6.78 -6.07 -1.92
C GLN A 98 -7.39 -4.72 -1.54
N ARG A 99 -8.24 -4.15 -2.40
CA ARG A 99 -8.96 -2.89 -2.14
C ARG A 99 -9.89 -2.93 -0.92
N GLN A 100 -10.30 -4.11 -0.45
CA GLN A 100 -11.05 -4.22 0.82
C GLN A 100 -10.22 -3.79 2.02
N ASN A 101 -8.89 -3.90 1.92
CA ASN A 101 -7.94 -3.54 2.96
C ASN A 101 -7.33 -2.14 2.77
N ILE A 102 -7.69 -1.43 1.70
CA ILE A 102 -7.20 -0.08 1.40
C ILE A 102 -8.41 0.85 1.34
N GLY A 103 -8.63 1.62 2.40
CA GLY A 103 -9.66 2.66 2.42
C GLY A 103 -9.20 3.86 1.62
N MET A 104 -10.12 4.52 0.90
CA MET A 104 -9.81 5.75 0.18
C MET A 104 -10.89 6.79 0.40
N VAL A 105 -10.45 7.98 0.75
CA VAL A 105 -11.28 9.19 0.92
C VAL A 105 -10.85 10.19 -0.15
N PHE A 106 -11.79 10.63 -0.95
CA PHE A 106 -11.56 11.52 -2.09
C PHE A 106 -11.81 12.98 -1.70
N GLN A 107 -11.30 13.89 -2.49
CA GLN A 107 -11.57 15.31 -2.43
C GLN A 107 -13.08 15.60 -2.55
N GLN A 108 -13.76 14.97 -3.50
CA GLN A 108 -15.22 14.94 -3.57
C GLN A 108 -15.73 13.75 -2.76
N PHE A 109 -16.77 13.94 -2.00
CA PHE A 109 -17.32 12.96 -1.03
C PHE A 109 -17.68 11.60 -1.64
N ASN A 110 -18.05 11.58 -2.93
CA ASN A 110 -18.43 10.39 -3.71
C ASN A 110 -19.49 9.52 -3.03
N LEU A 111 -20.42 10.13 -2.29
CA LEU A 111 -21.56 9.44 -1.70
C LEU A 111 -22.61 9.13 -2.75
N PHE A 112 -23.28 7.99 -2.59
CA PHE A 112 -24.41 7.63 -3.44
C PHE A 112 -25.64 8.45 -3.04
N ASN A 113 -26.03 9.42 -3.83
CA ASN A 113 -27.09 10.37 -3.52
C ASN A 113 -28.50 9.72 -3.39
N ASN A 114 -28.69 8.57 -4.01
CA ASN A 114 -29.93 7.78 -3.97
C ASN A 114 -30.00 6.78 -2.80
N TYR A 115 -28.99 6.79 -1.91
CA TYR A 115 -28.95 5.97 -0.72
C TYR A 115 -28.89 6.84 0.53
N THR A 116 -29.50 6.36 1.62
CA THR A 116 -29.34 6.98 2.96
C THR A 116 -27.88 6.89 3.43
N VAL A 117 -27.55 7.69 4.44
CA VAL A 117 -26.23 7.67 5.09
C VAL A 117 -25.88 6.25 5.55
N LYS A 118 -26.75 5.63 6.32
CA LYS A 118 -26.57 4.24 6.79
C LYS A 118 -26.34 3.27 5.63
N LYS A 119 -27.09 3.43 4.54
CA LYS A 119 -26.94 2.58 3.36
C LYS A 119 -25.63 2.81 2.63
N ASN A 120 -25.14 4.05 2.56
CA ASN A 120 -23.81 4.36 2.02
C ASN A 120 -22.70 3.61 2.77
N ILE A 121 -22.77 3.55 4.10
CA ILE A 121 -21.80 2.90 4.96
C ILE A 121 -21.90 1.37 4.86
N THR A 122 -23.13 0.82 4.81
CA THR A 122 -23.36 -0.64 4.87
C THR A 122 -23.26 -1.34 3.52
N LEU A 123 -23.24 -0.61 2.41
CA LEU A 123 -23.34 -1.19 1.06
C LEU A 123 -22.21 -2.19 0.77
N ALA A 124 -20.97 -1.78 0.97
CA ALA A 124 -19.80 -2.60 0.70
C ALA A 124 -19.66 -3.77 1.70
N PRO A 125 -19.73 -3.56 3.03
CA PRO A 125 -19.69 -4.66 4.01
C PRO A 125 -20.74 -5.74 3.74
N VAL A 126 -21.99 -5.37 3.46
CA VAL A 126 -23.07 -6.31 3.16
C VAL A 126 -22.80 -7.09 1.87
N GLY A 127 -22.38 -6.38 0.80
CA GLY A 127 -22.08 -7.02 -0.49
C GLY A 127 -20.97 -8.04 -0.39
N ILE A 128 -19.89 -7.68 0.27
CA ILE A 128 -18.73 -8.53 0.48
C ILE A 128 -19.05 -9.69 1.42
N GLY A 129 -19.71 -9.45 2.55
CA GLY A 129 -20.13 -10.50 3.47
C GLY A 129 -20.99 -11.56 2.78
N ILE A 130 -21.99 -11.15 1.97
CA ILE A 130 -22.82 -12.08 1.19
C ILE A 130 -21.95 -12.87 0.18
N SER A 131 -21.05 -12.21 -0.52
CA SER A 131 -20.15 -12.86 -1.47
C SER A 131 -19.27 -13.91 -0.78
N ASN A 132 -18.65 -13.54 0.33
CA ASN A 132 -17.76 -14.43 1.10
C ASN A 132 -18.53 -15.62 1.68
N MET A 133 -19.72 -15.41 2.24
CA MET A 133 -20.60 -16.48 2.71
C MET A 133 -20.93 -17.47 1.58
N ARG A 134 -21.30 -16.96 0.40
CA ARG A 134 -21.61 -17.81 -0.77
C ARG A 134 -20.40 -18.61 -1.22
N LYS A 135 -19.24 -17.96 -1.37
CA LYS A 135 -17.98 -18.62 -1.74
C LYS A 135 -17.61 -19.72 -0.75
N GLN A 136 -17.77 -19.46 0.56
CA GLN A 136 -17.46 -20.45 1.59
C GLN A 136 -18.42 -21.65 1.55
N LYS A 137 -19.73 -21.41 1.36
CA LYS A 137 -20.71 -22.49 1.20
C LYS A 137 -20.40 -23.38 -0.03
N ILE A 138 -20.03 -22.75 -1.16
CA ILE A 138 -19.61 -23.49 -2.37
C ILE A 138 -18.34 -24.30 -2.09
N LYS A 139 -17.31 -23.68 -1.50
CA LYS A 139 -16.09 -24.42 -1.13
C LYS A 139 -16.40 -25.61 -0.24
N ASN A 140 -17.23 -25.43 0.77
CA ASN A 140 -17.60 -26.50 1.70
C ASN A 140 -18.35 -27.66 0.99
N ALA A 141 -19.19 -27.35 0.02
CA ALA A 141 -19.88 -28.39 -0.78
C ALA A 141 -18.92 -29.28 -1.58
N PHE A 142 -17.76 -28.75 -1.97
CA PHE A 142 -16.73 -29.52 -2.69
C PHE A 142 -15.74 -30.26 -1.77
N VAL A 143 -15.71 -29.98 -0.47
CA VAL A 143 -14.76 -30.62 0.48
C VAL A 143 -14.87 -32.15 0.48
N PRO A 144 -16.06 -32.77 0.56
CA PRO A 144 -16.17 -34.23 0.56
C PRO A 144 -15.63 -34.87 -0.72
N ILE A 145 -15.92 -34.26 -1.89
CA ILE A 145 -15.45 -34.73 -3.20
C ILE A 145 -13.92 -34.63 -3.27
N TYR A 146 -13.38 -33.47 -2.84
CA TYR A 146 -11.93 -33.26 -2.80
C TYR A 146 -11.23 -34.26 -1.86
N ASN A 147 -11.76 -34.51 -0.66
CA ASN A 147 -11.15 -35.42 0.30
C ASN A 147 -11.18 -36.88 -0.19
N LYS A 148 -12.25 -37.26 -0.91
CA LYS A 148 -12.26 -38.58 -1.58
C LYS A 148 -11.16 -38.69 -2.63
N PHE A 149 -10.93 -37.63 -3.42
CA PHE A 149 -9.83 -37.58 -4.38
C PHE A 149 -8.48 -37.58 -3.66
N TYR A 150 -8.31 -36.79 -2.62
CA TYR A 150 -7.08 -36.70 -1.82
C TYR A 150 -6.70 -38.09 -1.23
N LYS A 151 -7.63 -38.78 -0.60
CA LYS A 151 -7.39 -40.15 -0.05
C LYS A 151 -6.92 -41.12 -1.11
N LYS A 152 -7.33 -40.96 -2.37
CA LYS A 152 -6.94 -41.87 -3.46
C LYS A 152 -5.61 -41.50 -4.12
N TYR A 153 -5.28 -40.22 -4.22
CA TYR A 153 -4.18 -39.73 -5.04
C TYR A 153 -3.20 -38.81 -4.31
N GLY A 154 -3.52 -38.36 -3.08
CA GLY A 154 -2.78 -37.34 -2.35
C GLY A 154 -1.30 -37.63 -2.22
N ASP A 155 -0.95 -38.84 -1.79
CA ASP A 155 0.45 -39.24 -1.58
C ASP A 155 1.25 -39.21 -2.89
N LYS A 156 0.66 -39.70 -3.99
CA LYS A 156 1.31 -39.70 -5.31
C LYS A 156 1.54 -38.26 -5.81
N ILE A 157 0.57 -37.37 -5.58
CA ILE A 157 0.68 -35.96 -5.98
C ILE A 157 1.74 -35.26 -5.13
N ASN A 158 1.75 -35.51 -3.83
CA ASN A 158 2.73 -34.94 -2.92
C ASN A 158 4.15 -35.40 -3.23
N ALA A 159 4.35 -36.71 -3.50
CA ALA A 159 5.63 -37.23 -3.92
C ALA A 159 6.12 -36.61 -5.25
N LYS A 160 5.19 -36.37 -6.21
CA LYS A 160 5.53 -35.65 -7.44
C LYS A 160 5.92 -34.21 -7.19
N ILE A 161 5.21 -33.51 -6.28
CA ILE A 161 5.55 -32.13 -5.86
C ILE A 161 6.95 -32.09 -5.25
N ASP A 162 7.29 -33.07 -4.40
CA ASP A 162 8.62 -33.15 -3.77
C ASP A 162 9.73 -33.37 -4.80
N ALA A 163 9.54 -34.29 -5.73
CA ALA A 163 10.50 -34.52 -6.81
C ALA A 163 10.70 -33.28 -7.69
N GLU A 164 9.62 -32.56 -8.00
CA GLU A 164 9.70 -31.30 -8.77
C GLU A 164 10.37 -30.18 -7.97
N LYS A 165 10.14 -30.10 -6.65
CA LYS A 165 10.83 -29.15 -5.77
C LYS A 165 12.33 -29.42 -5.73
N GLU A 166 12.71 -30.67 -5.51
CA GLU A 166 14.12 -31.09 -5.47
C GLU A 166 14.83 -30.75 -6.78
N GLN A 167 14.20 -31.02 -7.93
CA GLN A 167 14.74 -30.64 -9.22
C GLN A 167 14.93 -29.13 -9.39
N LEU A 168 13.95 -28.33 -8.93
CA LEU A 168 14.05 -26.86 -9.00
C LEU A 168 15.13 -26.31 -8.07
N ILE A 169 15.27 -26.87 -6.87
CA ILE A 169 16.32 -26.53 -5.91
C ILE A 169 17.70 -26.81 -6.53
N LYS A 170 17.92 -28.02 -7.03
CA LYS A 170 19.16 -28.40 -7.71
C LYS A 170 19.51 -27.44 -8.85
N GLN A 171 18.54 -27.11 -9.71
CA GLN A 171 18.73 -26.15 -10.80
C GLN A 171 19.03 -24.73 -10.29
N SER A 172 18.49 -24.33 -9.14
CA SER A 172 18.78 -23.05 -8.51
C SER A 172 20.21 -23.01 -7.98
N GLU A 173 20.67 -24.11 -7.34
CA GLU A 173 22.04 -24.25 -6.81
C GLU A 173 23.08 -24.22 -7.94
N GLU A 174 22.83 -24.94 -9.03
CA GLU A 174 23.69 -24.90 -10.22
C GLU A 174 23.83 -23.47 -10.78
N LEU A 175 22.71 -22.72 -10.86
CA LEU A 175 22.73 -21.32 -11.29
C LEU A 175 23.45 -20.40 -10.29
N LYS A 176 23.33 -20.66 -8.98
CA LYS A 176 24.06 -19.92 -7.93
C LYS A 176 25.56 -20.12 -8.02
N ALA A 177 26.00 -21.36 -8.32
CA ALA A 177 27.41 -21.62 -8.55
C ALA A 177 27.96 -20.81 -9.73
N VAL A 178 27.25 -20.81 -10.87
CA VAL A 178 27.62 -19.99 -12.03
C VAL A 178 27.59 -18.50 -11.71
N LEU A 179 26.59 -18.03 -10.94
CA LEU A 179 26.48 -16.61 -10.54
C LEU A 179 27.68 -16.20 -9.66
N LYS A 180 28.17 -17.09 -8.79
CA LYS A 180 29.35 -16.84 -7.95
C LYS A 180 30.57 -16.54 -8.81
N ASP A 181 30.81 -17.36 -9.83
CA ASP A 181 31.96 -17.16 -10.74
C ASP A 181 31.82 -15.86 -11.54
N VAL A 182 30.65 -15.61 -12.14
CA VAL A 182 30.35 -14.39 -12.88
C VAL A 182 30.45 -13.15 -11.96
N SER A 183 30.02 -13.27 -10.71
CA SER A 183 30.13 -12.16 -9.73
C SER A 183 31.57 -11.87 -9.34
N ALA A 184 32.40 -12.89 -9.20
CA ALA A 184 33.83 -12.72 -8.92
C ALA A 184 34.55 -12.06 -10.09
N GLU A 185 34.24 -12.44 -11.33
CA GLU A 185 34.75 -11.81 -12.54
C GLU A 185 34.28 -10.35 -12.66
N TRP A 186 33.00 -10.09 -12.40
CA TRP A 186 32.43 -8.73 -12.41
C TRP A 186 33.10 -7.82 -11.38
N GLU A 187 33.36 -8.30 -10.15
CA GLU A 187 34.04 -7.52 -9.11
C GLU A 187 35.50 -7.19 -9.50
N LYS A 188 36.20 -8.11 -10.14
CA LYS A 188 37.55 -7.85 -10.66
C LYS A 188 37.55 -6.77 -11.73
N THR A 189 36.64 -6.88 -12.70
CA THR A 189 36.49 -5.91 -13.79
C THR A 189 36.07 -4.54 -13.24
N LYS A 190 35.10 -4.50 -12.32
CA LYS A 190 34.66 -3.29 -11.64
C LYS A 190 35.83 -2.55 -10.97
N LYS A 191 36.63 -3.23 -10.15
CA LYS A 191 37.79 -2.64 -9.48
C LYS A 191 38.84 -2.09 -10.46
N SER A 192 39.01 -2.75 -11.61
CA SER A 192 39.90 -2.29 -12.68
C SER A 192 39.38 -1.03 -13.35
N GLU A 193 38.07 -0.97 -13.65
CA GLU A 193 37.42 0.15 -14.32
C GLU A 193 37.24 1.37 -13.42
N GLU A 194 37.00 1.18 -12.12
CA GLU A 194 37.00 2.24 -11.09
C GLU A 194 38.37 2.93 -11.00
N ARG A 195 39.49 2.19 -11.09
CA ARG A 195 40.83 2.75 -11.13
C ARG A 195 41.10 3.59 -12.39
N GLN A 196 40.29 3.40 -13.45
CA GLN A 196 40.32 4.16 -14.69
C GLN A 196 39.31 5.33 -14.71
N GLY A 197 38.64 5.62 -13.56
CA GLY A 197 37.68 6.71 -13.43
C GLY A 197 36.30 6.45 -14.06
N LYS A 198 35.98 5.18 -14.37
CA LYS A 198 34.66 4.82 -14.86
C LYS A 198 33.61 4.77 -13.74
N THR A 199 32.37 5.07 -14.05
CA THR A 199 31.22 4.99 -13.16
C THR A 199 30.42 3.71 -13.41
N TYR A 200 29.51 3.35 -12.50
CA TYR A 200 28.63 2.16 -12.63
C TYR A 200 27.91 2.04 -13.96
N ALA A 201 27.50 3.17 -14.54
CA ALA A 201 26.81 3.20 -15.85
C ALA A 201 27.71 2.81 -17.04
N THR A 202 29.03 2.79 -16.85
CA THR A 202 30.02 2.52 -17.91
C THR A 202 30.78 1.22 -17.69
N TYR A 203 30.45 0.42 -16.65
CA TYR A 203 31.04 -0.90 -16.44
C TYR A 203 30.64 -1.86 -17.56
N ASP A 204 31.44 -2.93 -17.73
CA ASP A 204 31.22 -3.93 -18.80
C ASP A 204 29.71 -4.30 -18.92
N PRO A 205 29.03 -3.85 -20.03
CA PRO A 205 27.59 -4.04 -20.16
C PRO A 205 27.20 -5.50 -20.35
N GLU A 206 28.03 -6.31 -20.99
CA GLU A 206 27.73 -7.72 -21.25
C GLU A 206 27.84 -8.55 -19.96
N LEU A 207 28.85 -8.32 -19.16
CA LEU A 207 29.05 -9.02 -17.88
C LEU A 207 27.96 -8.61 -16.87
N THR A 208 27.63 -7.32 -16.80
CA THR A 208 26.54 -6.79 -15.98
C THR A 208 25.21 -7.41 -16.37
N LYS A 209 24.89 -7.47 -17.68
CA LYS A 209 23.68 -8.07 -18.22
C LYS A 209 23.61 -9.59 -17.93
N LYS A 210 24.75 -10.29 -18.02
CA LYS A 210 24.85 -11.72 -17.69
C LYS A 210 24.55 -11.97 -16.22
N LYS A 211 25.15 -11.19 -15.30
CA LYS A 211 24.89 -11.23 -13.86
C LYS A 211 23.41 -11.01 -13.54
N LEU A 212 22.79 -9.95 -14.07
CA LEU A 212 21.38 -9.64 -13.88
C LEU A 212 20.45 -10.76 -14.38
N LYS A 213 20.72 -11.31 -15.57
CA LYS A 213 19.94 -12.43 -16.13
C LYS A 213 20.03 -13.70 -15.27
N LEU A 214 21.19 -14.01 -14.70
CA LEU A 214 21.36 -15.16 -13.81
C LEU A 214 20.59 -14.94 -12.50
N THR A 215 20.70 -13.76 -11.89
CA THR A 215 19.94 -13.41 -10.67
C THR A 215 18.44 -13.56 -10.89
N ALA A 216 17.89 -13.01 -11.98
CA ALA A 216 16.47 -13.12 -12.30
C ALA A 216 16.03 -14.58 -12.53
N LYS A 217 16.90 -15.44 -13.13
CA LYS A 217 16.60 -16.86 -13.29
C LYS A 217 16.57 -17.63 -11.97
N ILE A 218 17.48 -17.31 -11.05
CA ILE A 218 17.52 -17.89 -9.70
C ILE A 218 16.25 -17.52 -8.94
N GLU A 219 15.92 -16.24 -8.86
CA GLU A 219 14.70 -15.74 -8.20
C GLU A 219 13.43 -16.41 -8.77
N LYS A 220 13.35 -16.56 -10.10
CA LYS A 220 12.22 -17.24 -10.73
C LYS A 220 12.09 -18.69 -10.27
N LYS A 221 13.21 -19.40 -10.11
CA LYS A 221 13.19 -20.80 -9.65
C LYS A 221 12.86 -20.90 -8.17
N GLU A 222 13.40 -20.04 -7.33
CA GLU A 222 13.09 -19.97 -5.90
C GLU A 222 11.62 -19.64 -5.66
N ARG A 223 11.05 -18.69 -6.40
CA ARG A 223 9.61 -18.43 -6.39
C ARG A 223 8.80 -19.64 -6.84
N ALA A 224 9.25 -20.39 -7.85
CA ALA A 224 8.58 -21.61 -8.28
C ALA A 224 8.60 -22.70 -7.19
N VAL A 225 9.66 -22.81 -6.41
CA VAL A 225 9.74 -23.72 -5.25
C VAL A 225 8.76 -23.28 -4.15
N SER A 226 8.72 -21.99 -3.79
CA SER A 226 7.85 -21.48 -2.74
C SER A 226 6.35 -21.61 -3.06
N HIS A 227 5.99 -21.62 -4.35
CA HIS A 227 4.60 -21.80 -4.79
C HIS A 227 4.12 -23.25 -4.87
N LYS A 228 5.01 -24.23 -4.75
CA LYS A 228 4.66 -25.64 -4.76
C LYS A 228 4.37 -26.14 -3.35
N ASN A 229 3.09 -26.23 -3.00
CA ASN A 229 2.66 -26.72 -1.70
C ASN A 229 2.04 -28.11 -1.82
N HIS A 230 2.29 -28.95 -0.82
CA HIS A 230 1.61 -30.23 -0.68
C HIS A 230 0.09 -30.02 -0.62
N ILE A 231 -0.64 -30.95 -1.21
CA ILE A 231 -2.07 -31.03 -0.99
C ILE A 231 -2.35 -31.80 0.32
N ALA A 232 -3.39 -31.40 1.02
CA ALA A 232 -3.81 -32.02 2.28
C ALA A 232 -5.34 -32.15 2.32
N GLU A 233 -5.84 -32.97 3.22
CA GLU A 233 -7.28 -33.00 3.50
C GLU A 233 -7.79 -31.63 3.87
N LYS A 234 -8.96 -31.28 3.36
CA LYS A 234 -9.63 -30.01 3.66
C LYS A 234 -10.67 -30.21 4.73
N GLN A 235 -10.73 -29.24 5.62
CA GLN A 235 -11.79 -29.18 6.63
C GLN A 235 -12.94 -28.29 6.13
N VAL A 236 -14.15 -28.61 6.57
CA VAL A 236 -15.29 -27.70 6.40
C VAL A 236 -15.09 -26.53 7.36
N VAL A 237 -15.01 -25.33 6.80
CA VAL A 237 -14.85 -24.10 7.56
C VAL A 237 -16.22 -23.42 7.64
N ALA A 238 -16.71 -23.17 8.84
CA ALA A 238 -17.95 -22.41 9.02
C ALA A 238 -17.77 -21.00 8.40
N PRO A 239 -18.77 -20.51 7.64
CA PRO A 239 -18.73 -19.12 7.21
C PRO A 239 -18.87 -18.21 8.44
N GLU A 240 -18.24 -17.04 8.41
CA GLU A 240 -18.31 -16.03 9.47
C GLU A 240 -19.76 -15.68 9.85
N PHE A 241 -20.64 -15.64 8.84
CA PHE A 241 -22.07 -15.42 9.02
C PHE A 241 -22.87 -16.56 8.42
N SER A 242 -23.91 -17.00 9.14
CA SER A 242 -24.79 -18.10 8.72
C SER A 242 -25.84 -17.66 7.70
N SER A 243 -26.24 -16.39 7.73
CA SER A 243 -27.36 -15.85 6.93
C SER A 243 -27.11 -14.40 6.43
N LYS A 244 -27.84 -14.04 5.37
CA LYS A 244 -27.84 -12.66 4.88
C LYS A 244 -28.43 -11.66 5.89
N LYS A 245 -29.35 -12.11 6.76
CA LYS A 245 -29.96 -11.28 7.80
C LYS A 245 -28.91 -10.89 8.83
N GLU A 246 -28.11 -11.85 9.26
CA GLU A 246 -27.02 -11.67 10.22
C GLU A 246 -25.94 -10.70 9.66
N ILE A 247 -25.53 -10.88 8.39
CA ILE A 247 -24.59 -9.96 7.72
C ILE A 247 -25.13 -8.52 7.72
N LYS A 248 -26.42 -8.33 7.39
CA LYS A 248 -27.03 -7.00 7.40
C LYS A 248 -27.06 -6.40 8.79
N ALA A 249 -27.51 -7.17 9.79
CA ALA A 249 -27.58 -6.71 11.18
C ALA A 249 -26.21 -6.27 11.68
N HIS A 250 -25.17 -7.08 11.49
CA HIS A 250 -23.79 -6.75 11.86
C HIS A 250 -23.29 -5.49 11.14
N ALA A 251 -23.54 -5.35 9.83
CA ALA A 251 -23.13 -4.18 9.07
C ALA A 251 -23.88 -2.90 9.52
N GLU A 252 -25.17 -3.01 9.88
CA GLU A 252 -25.95 -1.91 10.41
C GLU A 252 -25.48 -1.49 11.81
N GLU A 253 -25.19 -2.43 12.69
CA GLU A 253 -24.62 -2.16 14.01
C GLU A 253 -23.28 -1.43 13.89
N ASN A 254 -22.36 -1.93 13.04
CA ASN A 254 -21.08 -1.27 12.79
C ASN A 254 -21.27 0.14 12.19
N ALA A 255 -22.20 0.31 11.27
CA ALA A 255 -22.51 1.62 10.69
C ALA A 255 -23.02 2.62 11.76
N MET A 256 -23.89 2.18 12.66
CA MET A 256 -24.39 3.02 13.75
C MET A 256 -23.27 3.38 14.73
N ARG A 257 -22.37 2.44 15.05
CA ARG A 257 -21.18 2.73 15.86
C ARG A 257 -20.30 3.79 15.23
N LEU A 258 -20.02 3.69 13.91
CA LEU A 258 -19.24 4.67 13.18
C LEU A 258 -19.95 6.03 13.11
N LEU A 259 -21.26 6.04 12.89
CA LEU A 259 -22.06 7.28 12.88
C LEU A 259 -22.04 7.97 14.25
N LYS A 260 -22.11 7.21 15.33
CA LYS A 260 -21.98 7.76 16.68
C LYS A 260 -20.60 8.36 16.91
N ARG A 261 -19.54 7.69 16.46
CA ARG A 261 -18.16 8.18 16.54
C ARG A 261 -17.99 9.54 15.85
N ILE A 262 -18.60 9.73 14.68
CA ILE A 262 -18.51 11.00 13.93
C ILE A 262 -19.61 12.02 14.29
N GLY A 263 -20.40 11.76 15.34
CA GLY A 263 -21.45 12.66 15.82
C GLY A 263 -22.66 12.80 14.88
N LEU A 264 -22.93 11.82 14.02
CA LEU A 264 -23.99 11.87 13.00
C LEU A 264 -25.01 10.74 13.11
N GLU A 265 -25.21 10.16 14.29
CA GLU A 265 -26.11 9.04 14.53
C GLU A 265 -27.56 9.39 14.09
N GLN A 266 -28.02 10.59 14.42
CA GLN A 266 -29.36 11.10 14.08
C GLN A 266 -29.56 11.31 12.57
N LYS A 267 -28.50 11.26 11.78
CA LYS A 267 -28.52 11.39 10.31
C LYS A 267 -28.50 10.06 9.57
N ALA A 268 -28.62 8.93 10.27
CA ALA A 268 -28.53 7.59 9.67
C ALA A 268 -29.46 7.38 8.46
N ASP A 269 -30.68 7.86 8.54
CA ASP A 269 -31.70 7.72 7.49
C ASP A 269 -31.81 8.95 6.57
N ALA A 270 -30.97 9.98 6.78
CA ALA A 270 -30.89 11.15 5.91
C ALA A 270 -30.24 10.80 4.56
N TYR A 271 -30.48 11.62 3.55
CA TYR A 271 -29.83 11.51 2.24
C TYR A 271 -28.69 12.53 2.11
N PRO A 272 -27.63 12.23 1.32
CA PRO A 272 -26.48 13.12 1.16
C PRO A 272 -26.85 14.56 0.73
N SER A 273 -27.91 14.74 -0.04
CA SER A 273 -28.37 16.07 -0.48
C SER A 273 -28.75 17.02 0.65
N THR A 274 -29.08 16.49 1.84
CA THR A 274 -29.52 17.27 3.01
C THR A 274 -28.40 17.56 4.01
N LEU A 275 -27.15 17.24 3.66
CA LEU A 275 -26.00 17.32 4.55
C LEU A 275 -25.04 18.43 4.13
N SER A 276 -24.35 19.03 5.13
CA SER A 276 -23.23 19.95 4.88
C SER A 276 -22.02 19.23 4.27
N GLY A 277 -21.07 19.97 3.71
CA GLY A 277 -19.83 19.44 3.16
C GLY A 277 -19.05 18.63 4.18
N GLY A 278 -18.82 19.17 5.38
CA GLY A 278 -18.11 18.47 6.47
C GLY A 278 -18.83 17.19 6.93
N GLN A 279 -20.16 17.21 7.01
CA GLN A 279 -20.95 16.00 7.30
C GLN A 279 -20.77 14.93 6.24
N LYS A 280 -20.82 15.30 4.95
CA LYS A 280 -20.58 14.37 3.83
C LYS A 280 -19.19 13.77 3.88
N GLN A 281 -18.18 14.56 4.22
CA GLN A 281 -16.80 14.09 4.28
C GLN A 281 -16.59 13.13 5.47
N ARG A 282 -17.12 13.45 6.64
CA ARG A 282 -17.06 12.52 7.79
C ARG A 282 -17.78 11.20 7.49
N ILE A 283 -18.89 11.23 6.77
CA ILE A 283 -19.58 10.02 6.32
C ILE A 283 -18.74 9.25 5.28
N ALA A 284 -18.04 9.93 4.37
CA ALA A 284 -17.13 9.27 3.43
C ALA A 284 -15.97 8.55 4.15
N ILE A 285 -15.43 9.18 5.21
CA ILE A 285 -14.43 8.54 6.09
C ILE A 285 -15.04 7.33 6.80
N ALA A 286 -16.22 7.46 7.42
CA ALA A 286 -16.91 6.36 8.08
C ALA A 286 -17.21 5.19 7.12
N ARG A 287 -17.59 5.49 5.87
CA ARG A 287 -17.79 4.49 4.82
C ARG A 287 -16.52 3.71 4.51
N ALA A 288 -15.36 4.39 4.43
CA ALA A 288 -14.08 3.73 4.22
C ALA A 288 -13.69 2.87 5.44
N LEU A 289 -13.88 3.37 6.65
CA LEU A 289 -13.61 2.65 7.91
C LEU A 289 -14.52 1.42 8.12
N ALA A 290 -15.73 1.42 7.55
CA ALA A 290 -16.66 0.30 7.66
C ALA A 290 -16.12 -1.01 7.08
N MET A 291 -15.09 -0.94 6.25
CA MET A 291 -14.38 -2.09 5.68
C MET A 291 -13.23 -2.59 6.56
N ASN A 292 -12.95 -1.94 7.69
CA ASN A 292 -11.80 -2.23 8.56
C ASN A 292 -10.46 -2.28 7.76
N PRO A 293 -10.11 -1.21 7.04
CA PRO A 293 -8.94 -1.20 6.17
C PRO A 293 -7.64 -1.26 6.97
N LYS A 294 -6.59 -1.77 6.35
CA LYS A 294 -5.22 -1.77 6.89
C LYS A 294 -4.47 -0.47 6.61
N VAL A 295 -4.84 0.21 5.54
CA VAL A 295 -4.26 1.49 5.11
C VAL A 295 -5.39 2.42 4.70
N MET A 296 -5.31 3.69 5.09
CA MET A 296 -6.21 4.75 4.66
C MET A 296 -5.47 5.74 3.75
N LEU A 297 -6.04 6.02 2.60
CA LEU A 297 -5.56 7.00 1.63
C LEU A 297 -6.50 8.20 1.63
N PHE A 298 -5.95 9.42 1.81
CA PHE A 298 -6.73 10.65 1.84
C PHE A 298 -6.24 11.58 0.72
N ASP A 299 -7.10 11.85 -0.27
CA ASP A 299 -6.85 12.74 -1.40
C ASP A 299 -7.49 14.10 -1.11
N GLU A 300 -6.71 15.03 -0.52
CA GLU A 300 -7.15 16.40 -0.16
C GLU A 300 -8.52 16.44 0.55
N PRO A 301 -8.67 15.81 1.72
CA PRO A 301 -9.97 15.56 2.35
C PRO A 301 -10.72 16.81 2.79
N THR A 302 -10.08 17.98 2.80
CA THR A 302 -10.65 19.26 3.24
C THR A 302 -10.88 20.27 2.12
N SER A 303 -10.33 20.04 0.91
CA SER A 303 -10.30 21.06 -0.16
C SER A 303 -11.68 21.46 -0.73
N ALA A 304 -12.71 20.61 -0.55
CA ALA A 304 -14.09 20.89 -0.96
C ALA A 304 -14.98 21.38 0.18
N LEU A 305 -14.38 21.83 1.30
CA LEU A 305 -15.09 22.24 2.51
C LEU A 305 -14.99 23.74 2.75
N ASP A 306 -16.03 24.30 3.37
CA ASP A 306 -15.97 25.62 3.93
C ASP A 306 -15.00 25.65 5.13
N PRO A 307 -14.27 26.75 5.37
CA PRO A 307 -13.24 26.84 6.43
C PRO A 307 -13.73 26.42 7.81
N GLU A 308 -15.00 26.73 8.14
CA GLU A 308 -15.63 26.36 9.42
C GLU A 308 -15.77 24.85 9.63
N MET A 309 -15.79 24.07 8.54
CA MET A 309 -15.97 22.61 8.57
C MET A 309 -14.66 21.82 8.50
N VAL A 310 -13.54 22.48 8.22
CA VAL A 310 -12.23 21.84 8.04
C VAL A 310 -11.76 21.21 9.34
N GLY A 311 -11.89 21.92 10.47
CA GLY A 311 -11.42 21.46 11.79
C GLY A 311 -12.00 20.09 12.16
N GLU A 312 -13.33 19.92 12.09
CA GLU A 312 -14.01 18.67 12.46
C GLU A 312 -13.54 17.45 11.65
N VAL A 313 -13.14 17.65 10.39
CA VAL A 313 -12.64 16.58 9.53
C VAL A 313 -11.18 16.26 9.86
N LEU A 314 -10.36 17.28 10.10
CA LEU A 314 -8.96 17.11 10.51
C LEU A 314 -8.85 16.43 11.88
N ASP A 315 -9.69 16.81 12.84
CA ASP A 315 -9.75 16.21 14.18
C ASP A 315 -10.07 14.71 14.08
N LEU A 316 -11.04 14.33 13.25
CA LEU A 316 -11.35 12.90 13.02
C LEU A 316 -10.15 12.16 12.41
N ILE A 317 -9.43 12.73 11.46
CA ILE A 317 -8.25 12.09 10.86
C ILE A 317 -7.12 11.98 11.89
N LYS A 318 -6.96 12.98 12.75
CA LYS A 318 -6.01 12.99 13.85
C LYS A 318 -6.30 11.87 14.87
N GLU A 319 -7.55 11.69 15.28
CA GLU A 319 -7.95 10.57 16.14
C GLU A 319 -7.56 9.21 15.53
N LEU A 320 -7.81 9.03 14.23
CA LEU A 320 -7.42 7.81 13.52
C LEU A 320 -5.89 7.60 13.49
N ALA A 321 -5.13 8.69 13.39
CA ALA A 321 -3.68 8.65 13.44
C ALA A 321 -3.17 8.23 14.82
N GLU A 322 -3.77 8.76 15.89
CA GLU A 322 -3.46 8.41 17.29
C GLU A 322 -3.78 6.95 17.61
N GLU A 323 -4.83 6.38 17.00
CA GLU A 323 -5.16 4.95 17.09
C GLU A 323 -4.15 4.04 16.36
N GLY A 324 -3.14 4.60 15.70
CA GLY A 324 -2.11 3.81 15.01
C GLY A 324 -2.45 3.40 13.57
N MET A 325 -3.50 3.99 12.96
CA MET A 325 -3.86 3.72 11.57
C MET A 325 -2.71 4.08 10.63
N THR A 326 -2.38 3.18 9.71
CA THR A 326 -1.46 3.47 8.62
C THR A 326 -2.14 4.39 7.60
N MET A 327 -1.51 5.51 7.27
CA MET A 327 -2.13 6.53 6.42
C MET A 327 -1.18 7.10 5.37
N VAL A 328 -1.75 7.43 4.21
CA VAL A 328 -1.11 8.30 3.21
C VAL A 328 -2.06 9.45 2.94
N ILE A 329 -1.62 10.67 3.20
CA ILE A 329 -2.47 11.86 3.21
C ILE A 329 -1.89 12.90 2.26
N VAL A 330 -2.62 13.25 1.22
CA VAL A 330 -2.36 14.45 0.40
C VAL A 330 -3.13 15.61 1.02
N THR A 331 -2.44 16.68 1.40
CA THR A 331 -3.09 17.85 2.02
C THR A 331 -2.35 19.15 1.71
N HIS A 332 -3.08 20.24 1.80
CA HIS A 332 -2.56 21.62 1.80
C HIS A 332 -2.54 22.24 3.21
N GLU A 333 -3.03 21.52 4.22
CA GLU A 333 -3.07 21.94 5.61
C GLU A 333 -1.71 21.71 6.29
N MET A 334 -0.80 22.69 6.23
CA MET A 334 0.59 22.52 6.71
C MET A 334 0.68 22.34 8.23
N GLY A 335 -0.20 22.99 9.00
CA GLY A 335 -0.29 22.80 10.45
C GLY A 335 -0.63 21.34 10.80
N PHE A 336 -1.63 20.79 10.14
CA PHE A 336 -2.02 19.40 10.28
C PHE A 336 -0.91 18.42 9.81
N ALA A 337 -0.26 18.71 8.68
CA ALA A 337 0.85 17.93 8.18
C ALA A 337 2.02 17.83 9.19
N LYS A 338 2.34 18.95 9.86
CA LYS A 338 3.37 19.02 10.90
C LYS A 338 2.98 18.24 12.15
N GLU A 339 1.71 18.25 12.54
CA GLU A 339 1.22 17.65 13.77
C GLU A 339 1.03 16.13 13.65
N VAL A 340 0.43 15.66 12.55
CA VAL A 340 0.00 14.26 12.38
C VAL A 340 1.04 13.41 11.64
N GLY A 341 1.81 14.02 10.74
CA GLY A 341 2.79 13.30 9.94
C GLY A 341 3.89 12.64 10.77
N THR A 342 4.27 11.44 10.43
CA THR A 342 5.52 10.82 10.89
C THR A 342 6.63 11.00 9.86
N ARG A 343 6.24 11.20 8.58
CA ARG A 343 7.12 11.42 7.44
C ARG A 343 6.42 12.29 6.42
N ILE A 344 7.15 13.24 5.85
CA ILE A 344 6.67 14.16 4.81
C ILE A 344 7.37 13.82 3.50
N LEU A 345 6.60 13.68 2.43
CA LEU A 345 7.10 13.57 1.07
C LEU A 345 6.75 14.85 0.31
N PHE A 346 7.75 15.55 -0.19
CA PHE A 346 7.53 16.68 -1.07
C PHE A 346 7.55 16.22 -2.51
N MET A 347 6.41 16.35 -3.19
CA MET A 347 6.26 15.98 -4.59
C MET A 347 6.23 17.21 -5.49
N SER A 348 7.13 17.23 -6.47
CA SER A 348 7.19 18.25 -7.51
C SER A 348 7.56 17.61 -8.86
N GLU A 349 6.91 18.03 -9.94
CA GLU A 349 7.19 17.57 -11.29
C GLU A 349 7.20 16.03 -11.44
N GLY A 350 6.26 15.39 -10.75
CA GLY A 350 6.11 13.93 -10.81
C GLY A 350 7.14 13.12 -10.03
N LYS A 351 7.97 13.75 -9.20
CA LYS A 351 9.01 13.11 -8.39
C LYS A 351 8.85 13.40 -6.90
N ILE A 352 9.33 12.52 -6.06
CA ILE A 352 9.60 12.83 -4.65
C ILE A 352 10.98 13.52 -4.63
N THR A 353 10.98 14.84 -4.38
CA THR A 353 12.20 15.65 -4.44
C THR A 353 12.80 15.90 -3.06
N GLU A 354 12.02 15.70 -2.00
CA GLU A 354 12.50 15.73 -0.63
C GLU A 354 11.64 14.80 0.23
N GLU A 355 12.27 14.09 1.14
CA GLU A 355 11.65 13.21 2.13
C GLU A 355 12.32 13.43 3.48
N ASN A 356 11.52 13.73 4.52
CA ASN A 356 12.06 13.97 5.86
C ASN A 356 10.99 13.76 6.95
N ASN A 357 11.39 13.73 8.22
CA ASN A 357 10.46 13.87 9.33
C ASN A 357 9.85 15.29 9.34
N PRO A 358 8.69 15.51 9.97
CA PRO A 358 8.02 16.82 9.95
C PRO A 358 8.89 17.96 10.48
N LYS A 359 9.62 17.76 11.57
CA LYS A 359 10.46 18.80 12.17
C LYS A 359 11.49 19.32 11.18
N ASP A 360 12.30 18.41 10.64
CA ASP A 360 13.38 18.79 9.73
C ASP A 360 12.84 19.31 8.40
N PHE A 361 11.72 18.77 7.92
CA PHE A 361 11.06 19.25 6.70
C PHE A 361 10.63 20.70 6.79
N PHE A 362 10.01 21.11 7.91
CA PHE A 362 9.49 22.48 8.09
C PHE A 362 10.55 23.47 8.60
N GLU A 363 11.51 23.02 9.41
CA GLU A 363 12.51 23.90 10.04
C GLU A 363 13.80 23.99 9.23
N HIS A 364 14.18 22.88 8.57
CA HIS A 364 15.46 22.74 7.85
C HIS A 364 15.30 22.11 6.46
N PRO A 365 14.40 22.63 5.57
CA PRO A 365 14.22 22.08 4.24
C PRO A 365 15.53 22.12 3.45
N GLN A 366 15.87 21.00 2.79
CA GLN A 366 17.13 20.85 2.05
C GLN A 366 16.98 21.29 0.59
N ASN A 367 15.86 20.96 -0.06
CA ASN A 367 15.64 21.23 -1.47
C ASN A 367 15.17 22.69 -1.67
N ASP A 368 15.72 23.40 -2.65
CA ASP A 368 15.38 24.80 -2.90
C ASP A 368 13.92 24.99 -3.34
N ARG A 369 13.36 24.03 -4.05
CA ARG A 369 11.92 24.02 -4.39
C ARG A 369 11.03 23.86 -3.16
N THR A 370 11.45 23.03 -2.20
CA THR A 370 10.75 22.89 -0.91
C THR A 370 10.79 24.21 -0.15
N LYS A 371 11.97 24.86 -0.08
CA LYS A 371 12.13 26.18 0.57
C LYS A 371 11.22 27.23 -0.05
N GLU A 372 11.18 27.29 -1.39
CA GLU A 372 10.31 28.22 -2.11
C GLU A 372 8.83 27.95 -1.85
N PHE A 373 8.41 26.68 -1.88
CA PHE A 373 7.05 26.25 -1.61
C PHE A 373 6.62 26.62 -0.18
N LEU A 374 7.42 26.23 0.83
CA LEU A 374 7.13 26.52 2.23
C LEU A 374 7.06 28.03 2.49
N ARG A 375 7.95 28.81 1.90
CA ARG A 375 7.94 30.27 2.03
C ARG A 375 6.65 30.88 1.48
N LYS A 376 6.11 30.36 0.37
CA LYS A 376 4.83 30.82 -0.20
C LYS A 376 3.61 30.41 0.63
N VAL A 377 3.63 29.22 1.21
CA VAL A 377 2.46 28.66 1.91
C VAL A 377 2.40 29.06 3.39
N LEU A 378 3.55 29.25 4.04
CA LEU A 378 3.60 29.66 5.46
C LEU A 378 3.52 31.20 5.65
N ASN A 379 3.77 32.00 4.62
CA ASN A 379 3.69 33.47 4.66
C ASN A 379 2.43 34.02 3.95
N ALA A 380 1.56 33.12 3.48
CA ALA A 380 0.25 33.48 2.93
C ALA A 380 -0.82 33.42 4.01
#